data_e3cf48d264588abc2ab260bce1761661
#
_entry.id   e3cf48d264588abc2ab260bce1761661
#
_cell.length_a   1.000
_cell.length_b   1.000
_cell.length_c   1.000
_cell.angle_alpha   90.00
_cell.angle_beta   90.00
_cell.angle_gamma   90.00
#
_symmetry.space_group_name_H-M   'P 1'
#
loop_
_entity.id
_entity.type
_entity.pdbx_description
1 polymer ?
#
loop_
_entity_poly.entity_id
_entity_poly.type
_entity_poly.pdbx_seq_one_letter_code
_entity_poly.pdbx_strand_id
1 'polypeptide(L)'
;MAIDIKVPALGESVTEASVGRWLKKAGDAVAMDDPLVEIETDKVTLEINAPVAGTLEDIAVAEGATVNVGAILGHIAEGKAAAAKPASVPKMAPATALAKPAPAAAASQLDRSGPAVRKLVEDKGLDAGAIAGTGRDGRLTKGDVLAASAAPAPAPTPVVVPLAKPAAPVTPRPAGPREQRVRMTRLRRTIAERLKEAQNTAAMLTTFNEVDMSAAMAMRDKYRDSFEKKHGVRLGYMSIFVKACIAALKDVPAVNAEISGDDLIYKNHYDIGVAVGTEQGLVVPVVRDADAMSFAEIEKKIGDLARRARDGKLTLDELQGGTFTITNGGIYGSLMSTPILNPPQSGILGMHKIMKRPMVIGDKIEARPMMYLALSYDHRVVDGREAVTFLVRVKECVEDPERLLFEV
;
A
#
# COMPACT_ATOMS: atom_id res chain seq x y z
N MET A 1 12.13 19.87 -41.60
CA MET A 1 11.35 18.73 -41.09
C MET A 1 11.43 18.79 -39.58
N ALA A 2 10.34 18.47 -38.86
CA ALA A 2 10.41 18.37 -37.40
C ALA A 2 11.06 17.02 -37.02
N ILE A 3 12.07 17.06 -36.16
CA ILE A 3 12.76 15.88 -35.66
C ILE A 3 12.40 15.66 -34.21
N ASP A 4 11.99 14.41 -33.87
CA ASP A 4 11.55 14.05 -32.54
C ASP A 4 12.75 13.91 -31.59
N ILE A 5 12.66 14.53 -30.41
CA ILE A 5 13.56 14.27 -29.27
C ILE A 5 12.99 13.11 -28.50
N LYS A 6 13.67 11.95 -28.51
CA LYS A 6 13.20 10.71 -27.83
C LYS A 6 14.05 10.37 -26.63
N VAL A 7 13.42 9.77 -25.61
CA VAL A 7 14.12 9.19 -24.46
C VAL A 7 14.97 8.01 -24.93
N PRO A 8 16.31 8.06 -24.78
CA PRO A 8 17.18 6.93 -25.18
C PRO A 8 16.97 5.71 -24.28
N ALA A 9 17.49 4.56 -24.68
CA ALA A 9 17.50 3.37 -23.87
C ALA A 9 18.38 3.60 -22.60
N LEU A 10 17.77 3.49 -21.42
CA LEU A 10 18.37 3.86 -20.14
C LEU A 10 19.05 2.67 -19.40
N GLY A 11 19.28 1.51 -20.09
CA GLY A 11 19.87 0.30 -19.54
C GLY A 11 18.84 -0.84 -19.30
N GLU A 12 19.31 -2.04 -19.03
CA GLU A 12 18.52 -3.29 -19.05
C GLU A 12 17.37 -3.40 -18.01
N SER A 13 17.22 -2.43 -17.09
CA SER A 13 16.23 -2.53 -16.00
C SER A 13 15.40 -1.26 -15.78
N VAL A 14 15.55 -0.22 -16.62
CA VAL A 14 14.85 1.08 -16.42
C VAL A 14 13.83 1.28 -17.53
N THR A 15 12.54 1.11 -17.19
CA THR A 15 11.40 1.30 -18.12
C THR A 15 10.81 2.71 -18.07
N GLU A 16 11.03 3.44 -16.96
CA GLU A 16 10.47 4.76 -16.72
C GLU A 16 11.53 5.74 -16.22
N ALA A 17 11.42 7.01 -16.64
CA ALA A 17 12.26 8.11 -16.20
C ALA A 17 11.41 9.35 -15.92
N SER A 18 11.88 10.26 -15.07
CA SER A 18 11.21 11.54 -14.84
C SER A 18 11.97 12.66 -15.55
N VAL A 19 11.24 13.54 -16.23
CA VAL A 19 11.82 14.77 -16.79
C VAL A 19 12.23 15.68 -15.63
N GLY A 20 13.53 15.88 -15.43
CA GLY A 20 14.08 16.73 -14.39
C GLY A 20 13.84 18.21 -14.71
N ARG A 21 14.76 18.82 -15.43
CA ARG A 21 14.72 20.23 -15.79
C ARG A 21 15.00 20.42 -17.28
N TRP A 22 14.22 21.28 -17.94
CA TRP A 22 14.54 21.75 -19.27
C TRP A 22 15.60 22.85 -19.23
N LEU A 23 16.70 22.67 -19.96
CA LEU A 23 17.82 23.63 -20.07
C LEU A 23 17.57 24.66 -21.17
N LYS A 24 16.69 24.36 -22.11
CA LYS A 24 16.27 25.22 -23.22
C LYS A 24 14.76 25.39 -23.22
N LYS A 25 14.27 26.51 -23.75
CA LYS A 25 12.83 26.82 -23.86
C LYS A 25 12.36 26.65 -25.30
N ALA A 26 11.05 26.42 -25.45
CA ALA A 26 10.44 26.45 -26.78
C ALA A 26 10.71 27.79 -27.48
N GLY A 27 11.25 27.73 -28.68
CA GLY A 27 11.70 28.86 -29.45
C GLY A 27 13.22 29.12 -29.40
N ASP A 28 13.97 28.44 -28.52
CA ASP A 28 15.42 28.62 -28.44
C ASP A 28 16.14 27.90 -29.59
N ALA A 29 17.20 28.54 -30.11
CA ALA A 29 18.10 27.93 -31.08
C ALA A 29 19.04 26.94 -30.36
N VAL A 30 19.19 25.76 -30.93
CA VAL A 30 20.02 24.68 -30.39
C VAL A 30 21.03 24.21 -31.43
N ALA A 31 22.26 23.98 -31.01
CA ALA A 31 23.28 23.32 -31.82
C ALA A 31 23.19 21.80 -31.67
N MET A 32 23.80 21.06 -32.59
CA MET A 32 23.96 19.63 -32.46
C MET A 32 24.75 19.33 -31.18
N ASP A 33 24.31 18.36 -30.41
CA ASP A 33 24.85 17.95 -29.11
C ASP A 33 24.66 18.94 -27.94
N ASP A 34 23.88 20.06 -28.15
CA ASP A 34 23.52 20.93 -27.02
C ASP A 34 22.62 20.16 -26.00
N PRO A 35 22.86 20.28 -24.68
CA PRO A 35 22.00 19.68 -23.69
C PRO A 35 20.64 20.38 -23.63
N LEU A 36 19.58 19.62 -23.79
CA LEU A 36 18.19 20.10 -23.86
C LEU A 36 17.42 19.91 -22.58
N VAL A 37 17.52 18.72 -22.00
CA VAL A 37 16.73 18.32 -20.84
C VAL A 37 17.48 17.31 -20.00
N GLU A 38 17.39 17.47 -18.69
CA GLU A 38 17.87 16.48 -17.71
C GLU A 38 16.76 15.46 -17.44
N ILE A 39 17.08 14.18 -17.52
CA ILE A 39 16.20 13.08 -17.15
C ILE A 39 16.73 12.40 -15.91
N GLU A 40 15.90 12.25 -14.90
CA GLU A 40 16.21 11.60 -13.65
C GLU A 40 15.65 10.18 -13.65
N THR A 41 16.52 9.19 -13.49
CA THR A 41 16.16 7.79 -13.31
C THR A 41 16.34 7.38 -11.85
N ASP A 42 15.97 6.16 -11.49
CA ASP A 42 16.13 5.62 -10.13
C ASP A 42 17.60 5.55 -9.65
N LYS A 43 18.56 5.63 -10.58
CA LYS A 43 19.99 5.41 -10.29
C LYS A 43 20.90 6.54 -10.74
N VAL A 44 20.54 7.29 -11.79
CA VAL A 44 21.43 8.29 -12.41
C VAL A 44 20.60 9.40 -13.07
N THR A 45 21.09 10.64 -13.03
CA THR A 45 20.61 11.76 -13.87
C THR A 45 21.34 11.71 -15.21
N LEU A 46 20.60 11.72 -16.33
CA LEU A 46 21.11 11.70 -17.67
C LEU A 46 20.68 12.98 -18.41
N GLU A 47 21.61 13.59 -19.13
CA GLU A 47 21.31 14.72 -20.01
C GLU A 47 20.95 14.20 -21.41
N ILE A 48 19.87 14.71 -22.00
CA ILE A 48 19.52 14.45 -23.39
C ILE A 48 19.94 15.64 -24.23
N ASN A 49 20.77 15.35 -25.25
CA ASN A 49 21.32 16.33 -26.17
C ASN A 49 20.51 16.39 -27.46
N ALA A 50 20.62 17.53 -28.15
CA ALA A 50 19.99 17.79 -29.46
C ALA A 50 20.57 16.86 -30.54
N PRO A 51 19.75 16.04 -31.22
CA PRO A 51 20.23 15.18 -32.29
C PRO A 51 20.62 15.94 -33.55
N VAL A 52 20.13 17.19 -33.72
CA VAL A 52 20.42 18.08 -34.85
C VAL A 52 20.40 19.54 -34.41
N ALA A 53 21.08 20.39 -35.16
CA ALA A 53 20.99 21.85 -34.98
C ALA A 53 19.68 22.37 -35.55
N GLY A 54 18.97 23.21 -34.79
CA GLY A 54 17.68 23.78 -35.21
C GLY A 54 17.09 24.72 -34.16
N THR A 55 15.78 24.83 -34.15
CA THR A 55 15.03 25.56 -33.13
C THR A 55 14.10 24.58 -32.41
N LEU A 56 14.09 24.59 -31.09
CA LEU A 56 13.16 23.77 -30.28
C LEU A 56 11.73 24.31 -30.52
N GLU A 57 10.91 23.56 -31.25
CA GLU A 57 9.59 24.03 -31.71
C GLU A 57 8.57 23.95 -30.59
N ASP A 58 8.51 22.81 -29.90
CA ASP A 58 7.66 22.65 -28.73
C ASP A 58 8.27 21.71 -27.69
N ILE A 59 7.70 21.77 -26.47
CA ILE A 59 7.99 20.88 -25.35
C ILE A 59 6.72 20.05 -25.08
N ALA A 60 6.70 18.83 -25.59
CA ALA A 60 5.56 17.93 -25.45
C ALA A 60 5.36 17.44 -23.99
N VAL A 61 6.43 17.36 -23.20
CA VAL A 61 6.40 16.87 -21.83
C VAL A 61 6.97 17.90 -20.86
N ALA A 62 6.18 18.29 -19.86
CA ALA A 62 6.56 19.27 -18.85
C ALA A 62 7.55 18.71 -17.83
N GLU A 63 8.31 19.60 -17.17
CA GLU A 63 9.18 19.26 -16.04
C GLU A 63 8.43 18.50 -14.94
N GLY A 64 9.04 17.42 -14.45
CA GLY A 64 8.51 16.54 -13.40
C GLY A 64 7.49 15.52 -13.87
N ALA A 65 7.24 15.37 -15.17
CA ALA A 65 6.42 14.29 -15.71
C ALA A 65 7.23 13.00 -15.85
N THR A 66 6.58 11.85 -15.65
CA THR A 66 7.17 10.53 -15.86
C THR A 66 6.97 10.13 -17.33
N VAL A 67 8.03 9.63 -17.95
CA VAL A 67 8.06 9.21 -19.35
C VAL A 67 8.66 7.82 -19.50
N ASN A 68 8.18 7.06 -20.46
CA ASN A 68 8.74 5.74 -20.79
C ASN A 68 9.90 5.88 -21.78
N VAL A 69 10.78 4.88 -21.82
CA VAL A 69 11.82 4.76 -22.84
C VAL A 69 11.20 4.83 -24.23
N GLY A 70 11.77 5.69 -25.12
CA GLY A 70 11.23 5.92 -26.46
C GLY A 70 10.11 6.96 -26.55
N ALA A 71 9.64 7.54 -25.43
CA ALA A 71 8.65 8.63 -25.47
C ALA A 71 9.23 9.89 -26.11
N ILE A 72 8.37 10.65 -26.82
CA ILE A 72 8.73 11.92 -27.45
C ILE A 72 8.64 13.02 -26.40
N LEU A 73 9.74 13.75 -26.20
CA LEU A 73 9.85 14.85 -25.25
C LEU A 73 9.55 16.21 -25.87
N GLY A 74 9.81 16.36 -27.13
CA GLY A 74 9.61 17.61 -27.92
C GLY A 74 10.08 17.45 -29.35
N HIS A 75 9.97 18.53 -30.11
CA HIS A 75 10.33 18.54 -31.53
C HIS A 75 11.33 19.68 -31.85
N ILE A 76 12.32 19.37 -32.70
CA ILE A 76 13.27 20.35 -33.23
C ILE A 76 12.95 20.60 -34.72
N ALA A 77 12.71 21.84 -35.08
CA ALA A 77 12.58 22.25 -36.46
C ALA A 77 13.97 22.53 -37.08
N GLU A 78 14.29 21.81 -38.13
CA GLU A 78 15.51 22.02 -38.92
C GLU A 78 15.35 23.27 -39.78
N GLY A 79 16.08 24.39 -39.46
CA GLY A 79 16.07 25.58 -40.25
C GLY A 79 15.94 26.89 -39.45
N LYS A 80 16.48 27.94 -39.99
CA LYS A 80 16.79 29.29 -39.49
C LYS A 80 15.61 29.99 -38.82
N ALA A 81 15.89 30.61 -37.68
CA ALA A 81 14.97 31.36 -36.83
C ALA A 81 14.19 32.49 -37.55
N ALA A 82 12.89 32.60 -37.25
CA ALA A 82 12.14 33.84 -37.24
C ALA A 82 10.88 33.76 -36.38
N ALA A 83 10.68 34.81 -35.59
CA ALA A 83 9.67 34.97 -34.56
C ALA A 83 8.28 35.29 -35.12
N ALA A 84 7.26 34.96 -34.33
CA ALA A 84 6.12 35.79 -33.93
C ALA A 84 4.73 35.13 -33.96
N LYS A 85 4.16 35.06 -32.81
CA LYS A 85 2.83 35.47 -32.26
C LYS A 85 1.49 34.98 -32.88
N PRO A 86 0.42 35.02 -32.06
CA PRO A 86 -0.57 33.96 -31.93
C PRO A 86 -1.93 34.35 -32.54
N ALA A 87 -2.79 33.38 -32.81
CA ALA A 87 -4.21 33.67 -33.06
C ALA A 87 -5.14 32.47 -32.67
N SER A 88 -5.95 32.75 -31.71
CA SER A 88 -7.43 32.63 -31.63
C SER A 88 -8.14 31.33 -32.02
N VAL A 89 -8.94 30.92 -31.07
CA VAL A 89 -10.00 29.93 -30.99
C VAL A 89 -11.13 30.16 -32.00
N PRO A 90 -11.84 29.14 -32.44
CA PRO A 90 -13.28 29.28 -32.43
C PRO A 90 -14.05 28.17 -31.68
N LYS A 91 -14.98 28.68 -30.97
CA LYS A 91 -16.10 28.09 -30.26
C LYS A 91 -17.09 27.46 -31.24
N MET A 92 -17.57 26.25 -30.97
CA MET A 92 -18.81 25.77 -31.54
C MET A 92 -19.74 25.18 -30.50
N ALA A 93 -20.99 25.60 -30.61
CA ALA A 93 -22.10 25.39 -29.70
C ALA A 93 -22.87 24.07 -29.97
N PRO A 94 -23.89 23.75 -29.19
CA PRO A 94 -24.30 22.38 -28.90
C PRO A 94 -25.43 21.87 -29.77
N ALA A 95 -25.50 20.56 -29.99
CA ALA A 95 -26.62 19.88 -30.66
C ALA A 95 -27.50 19.13 -29.67
N THR A 96 -28.69 19.47 -29.77
CA THR A 96 -30.00 19.12 -29.29
C THR A 96 -30.25 17.66 -28.89
N ALA A 97 -30.91 17.55 -27.74
CA ALA A 97 -31.53 16.35 -27.19
C ALA A 97 -32.71 15.85 -28.06
N LEU A 98 -32.82 14.56 -28.24
CA LEU A 98 -34.01 13.89 -28.72
C LEU A 98 -34.65 13.05 -27.62
N ALA A 99 -35.93 13.26 -27.44
CA ALA A 99 -36.76 12.80 -26.38
C ALA A 99 -37.08 11.29 -26.48
N LYS A 100 -37.24 10.71 -25.31
CA LYS A 100 -37.73 9.36 -25.04
C LYS A 100 -39.26 9.33 -25.11
N PRO A 101 -39.89 8.37 -25.76
CA PRO A 101 -41.36 8.19 -25.63
C PRO A 101 -41.68 7.35 -24.37
N ALA A 102 -42.74 7.74 -23.73
CA ALA A 102 -43.25 7.18 -22.48
C ALA A 102 -44.05 5.88 -22.70
N PRO A 103 -44.18 5.01 -21.68
CA PRO A 103 -44.88 3.74 -21.76
C PRO A 103 -46.35 3.93 -21.40
N ALA A 104 -47.21 3.94 -22.40
CA ALA A 104 -48.67 4.03 -22.18
C ALA A 104 -49.50 2.86 -22.75
N ALA A 105 -48.86 1.75 -23.18
CA ALA A 105 -49.59 0.66 -23.85
C ALA A 105 -49.80 -0.65 -23.03
N ALA A 106 -49.11 -0.78 -21.87
CA ALA A 106 -49.11 -2.06 -21.14
C ALA A 106 -50.34 -2.33 -20.27
N ALA A 107 -51.03 -1.29 -19.78
CA ALA A 107 -52.19 -1.46 -18.90
C ALA A 107 -53.48 -1.88 -19.63
N SER A 108 -53.59 -1.69 -20.95
CA SER A 108 -54.83 -1.93 -21.71
C SER A 108 -55.03 -3.37 -22.18
N GLN A 109 -54.00 -4.20 -22.29
CA GLN A 109 -54.10 -5.58 -22.77
C GLN A 109 -54.56 -6.55 -21.67
N LEU A 110 -54.13 -6.36 -20.44
CA LEU A 110 -54.52 -7.18 -19.29
C LEU A 110 -55.99 -6.93 -18.94
N ASP A 111 -56.45 -5.66 -19.03
CA ASP A 111 -57.83 -5.28 -18.72
C ASP A 111 -58.87 -5.82 -19.72
N ARG A 112 -58.47 -6.09 -20.97
CA ARG A 112 -59.27 -6.67 -22.00
C ARG A 112 -59.31 -8.20 -22.01
N SER A 113 -58.45 -8.84 -21.18
CA SER A 113 -58.28 -10.29 -21.07
C SER A 113 -59.23 -10.89 -20.01
N GLY A 114 -59.61 -12.15 -20.17
CA GLY A 114 -60.54 -12.82 -19.24
C GLY A 114 -59.91 -13.03 -17.83
N PRO A 115 -60.78 -13.19 -16.80
CA PRO A 115 -60.32 -13.27 -15.38
C PRO A 115 -59.33 -14.43 -15.12
N ALA A 116 -59.48 -15.54 -15.87
CA ALA A 116 -58.55 -16.68 -15.76
C ALA A 116 -57.13 -16.37 -16.27
N VAL A 117 -57.01 -15.49 -17.28
CA VAL A 117 -55.71 -15.05 -17.83
C VAL A 117 -55.02 -14.08 -16.86
N ARG A 118 -55.78 -13.16 -16.24
CA ARG A 118 -55.25 -12.22 -15.23
C ARG A 118 -54.66 -12.95 -14.03
N LYS A 119 -55.42 -13.93 -13.51
CA LYS A 119 -54.94 -14.74 -12.39
C LYS A 119 -53.70 -15.57 -12.74
N LEU A 120 -53.61 -16.08 -13.97
CA LEU A 120 -52.47 -16.88 -14.41
C LEU A 120 -51.20 -16.02 -14.61
N VAL A 121 -51.32 -14.77 -15.06
CA VAL A 121 -50.23 -13.79 -15.17
C VAL A 121 -49.73 -13.39 -13.80
N GLU A 122 -50.65 -13.17 -12.84
CA GLU A 122 -50.36 -12.83 -11.45
C GLU A 122 -49.67 -14.00 -10.70
N ASP A 123 -50.23 -15.21 -10.79
CA ASP A 123 -49.69 -16.42 -10.16
C ASP A 123 -48.28 -16.79 -10.68
N LYS A 124 -47.94 -16.40 -11.92
CA LYS A 124 -46.64 -16.69 -12.55
C LYS A 124 -45.70 -15.50 -12.58
N GLY A 125 -46.10 -14.35 -12.08
CA GLY A 125 -45.28 -13.15 -12.02
C GLY A 125 -44.78 -12.64 -13.37
N LEU A 126 -45.56 -12.85 -14.44
CA LEU A 126 -45.19 -12.48 -15.81
C LEU A 126 -45.61 -11.04 -16.13
N ASP A 127 -44.77 -10.31 -16.88
CA ASP A 127 -45.14 -8.99 -17.38
C ASP A 127 -46.09 -9.11 -18.60
N ALA A 128 -47.35 -8.73 -18.41
CA ALA A 128 -48.35 -8.78 -19.46
C ALA A 128 -48.00 -7.92 -20.69
N GLY A 129 -47.16 -6.89 -20.52
CA GLY A 129 -46.72 -6.04 -21.62
C GLY A 129 -45.66 -6.68 -22.52
N ALA A 130 -44.99 -7.71 -22.04
CA ALA A 130 -43.97 -8.45 -22.77
C ALA A 130 -44.51 -9.65 -23.56
N ILE A 131 -45.83 -9.99 -23.38
CA ILE A 131 -46.45 -11.15 -24.04
C ILE A 131 -47.28 -10.67 -25.21
N ALA A 132 -47.01 -11.16 -26.41
CA ALA A 132 -47.84 -10.88 -27.59
C ALA A 132 -49.16 -11.65 -27.52
N GLY A 133 -50.32 -10.96 -27.43
CA GLY A 133 -51.62 -11.58 -27.39
C GLY A 133 -52.10 -12.08 -28.78
N THR A 134 -52.41 -13.37 -28.90
CA THR A 134 -52.90 -14.00 -30.13
C THR A 134 -54.46 -14.08 -30.23
N GLY A 135 -55.17 -13.60 -29.20
CA GLY A 135 -56.60 -13.59 -29.16
C GLY A 135 -57.25 -12.48 -30.04
N ARG A 136 -58.56 -12.55 -30.20
CA ARG A 136 -59.31 -11.55 -30.97
C ARG A 136 -59.09 -10.15 -30.40
N ASP A 137 -58.81 -9.18 -31.26
CA ASP A 137 -58.48 -7.81 -30.90
C ASP A 137 -57.16 -7.67 -30.03
N GLY A 138 -56.20 -8.60 -30.19
CA GLY A 138 -54.91 -8.55 -29.50
C GLY A 138 -54.98 -8.93 -28.02
N ARG A 139 -56.04 -9.64 -27.57
CA ARG A 139 -56.12 -10.08 -26.16
C ARG A 139 -55.20 -11.23 -25.85
N LEU A 140 -54.69 -11.24 -24.62
CA LEU A 140 -53.90 -12.37 -24.10
C LEU A 140 -54.81 -13.59 -23.90
N THR A 141 -54.42 -14.73 -24.45
CA THR A 141 -55.08 -16.03 -24.23
C THR A 141 -54.29 -16.85 -23.18
N LYS A 142 -54.95 -17.87 -22.61
CA LYS A 142 -54.30 -18.79 -21.68
C LYS A 142 -53.08 -19.50 -22.32
N GLY A 143 -53.14 -19.76 -23.63
CA GLY A 143 -52.06 -20.36 -24.40
C GLY A 143 -50.81 -19.45 -24.46
N ASP A 144 -51.02 -18.14 -24.65
CA ASP A 144 -49.90 -17.17 -24.72
C ASP A 144 -49.14 -17.08 -23.43
N VAL A 145 -49.85 -17.06 -22.29
CA VAL A 145 -49.24 -17.01 -20.95
C VAL A 145 -48.49 -18.31 -20.63
N LEU A 146 -49.03 -19.47 -21.03
CA LEU A 146 -48.35 -20.75 -20.86
C LEU A 146 -47.12 -20.88 -21.77
N ALA A 147 -47.19 -20.41 -23.01
CA ALA A 147 -46.06 -20.39 -23.92
C ALA A 147 -44.96 -19.45 -23.44
N ALA A 148 -45.34 -18.27 -22.94
CA ALA A 148 -44.37 -17.32 -22.34
C ALA A 148 -43.73 -17.89 -21.07
N SER A 149 -44.44 -18.70 -20.29
CA SER A 149 -43.89 -19.34 -19.09
C SER A 149 -43.00 -20.58 -19.39
N ALA A 150 -43.13 -21.17 -20.59
CA ALA A 150 -42.34 -22.30 -21.04
C ALA A 150 -41.09 -21.88 -21.86
N ALA A 151 -41.02 -20.62 -22.30
CA ALA A 151 -39.81 -20.09 -22.93
C ALA A 151 -38.69 -20.01 -21.93
N PRO A 152 -37.46 -20.50 -22.23
CA PRO A 152 -36.30 -20.30 -21.36
C PRO A 152 -36.09 -18.80 -21.16
N ALA A 153 -35.89 -18.37 -19.90
CA ALA A 153 -35.59 -16.98 -19.59
C ALA A 153 -34.42 -16.52 -20.46
N PRO A 154 -34.49 -15.34 -21.10
CA PRO A 154 -33.33 -14.83 -21.83
C PRO A 154 -32.13 -14.81 -20.89
N ALA A 155 -31.03 -15.45 -21.30
CA ALA A 155 -29.79 -15.45 -20.53
C ALA A 155 -29.47 -14.00 -20.19
N PRO A 156 -29.04 -13.69 -18.92
CA PRO A 156 -28.71 -12.34 -18.54
C PRO A 156 -27.62 -11.86 -19.50
N THR A 157 -27.93 -10.85 -20.29
CA THR A 157 -26.93 -10.15 -21.09
C THR A 157 -25.82 -9.74 -20.12
N PRO A 158 -24.52 -10.02 -20.44
CA PRO A 158 -23.43 -9.59 -19.57
C PRO A 158 -23.60 -8.07 -19.41
N VAL A 159 -23.85 -7.66 -18.16
CA VAL A 159 -23.81 -6.24 -17.79
C VAL A 159 -22.38 -5.84 -18.00
N VAL A 160 -22.10 -5.18 -19.13
CA VAL A 160 -20.82 -4.49 -19.32
C VAL A 160 -20.82 -3.38 -18.28
N VAL A 161 -20.24 -3.69 -17.11
CA VAL A 161 -19.92 -2.67 -16.10
C VAL A 161 -19.01 -1.69 -16.84
N PRO A 162 -19.41 -0.43 -17.02
CA PRO A 162 -18.52 0.54 -17.64
C PRO A 162 -17.24 0.55 -16.81
N LEU A 163 -16.10 0.21 -17.41
CA LEU A 163 -14.81 0.45 -16.74
C LEU A 163 -14.87 1.88 -16.23
N ALA A 164 -14.73 2.03 -14.92
CA ALA A 164 -14.70 3.34 -14.30
C ALA A 164 -13.67 4.18 -15.08
N LYS A 165 -14.16 5.26 -15.70
CA LYS A 165 -13.26 6.22 -16.36
C LYS A 165 -12.14 6.52 -15.38
N PRO A 166 -10.86 6.49 -15.80
CA PRO A 166 -9.75 6.94 -14.95
C PRO A 166 -10.16 8.27 -14.33
N ALA A 167 -10.10 8.35 -13.01
CA ALA A 167 -10.44 9.58 -12.31
C ALA A 167 -9.66 10.71 -12.95
N ALA A 168 -10.35 11.78 -13.38
CA ALA A 168 -9.70 12.93 -13.96
C ALA A 168 -8.58 13.40 -13.03
N PRO A 169 -7.39 13.78 -13.54
CA PRO A 169 -6.29 14.22 -12.71
C PRO A 169 -6.79 15.35 -11.80
N VAL A 170 -6.71 15.10 -10.49
CA VAL A 170 -7.15 16.06 -9.47
C VAL A 170 -6.27 17.29 -9.63
N THR A 171 -6.81 18.37 -10.19
CA THR A 171 -6.11 19.65 -10.28
C THR A 171 -5.76 20.09 -8.86
N PRO A 172 -4.46 20.31 -8.57
CA PRO A 172 -4.06 20.65 -7.23
C PRO A 172 -4.68 21.99 -6.79
N ARG A 173 -5.36 21.98 -5.64
CA ARG A 173 -5.91 23.20 -5.04
C ARG A 173 -4.79 24.25 -4.85
N PRO A 174 -4.97 25.54 -5.24
CA PRO A 174 -4.00 26.58 -4.95
C PRO A 174 -3.85 26.77 -3.44
N ALA A 175 -2.62 27.07 -2.98
CA ALA A 175 -2.37 27.33 -1.56
C ALA A 175 -3.02 28.65 -1.14
N GLY A 176 -3.66 28.66 0.03
CA GLY A 176 -4.21 29.87 0.62
C GLY A 176 -3.12 30.79 1.21
N PRO A 177 -3.49 32.04 1.65
CA PRO A 177 -2.52 33.05 2.11
C PRO A 177 -1.66 32.63 3.33
N ARG A 178 -2.11 31.65 4.08
CA ARG A 178 -1.41 31.11 5.28
C ARG A 178 -0.97 29.66 5.09
N GLU A 179 -1.00 29.15 3.88
CA GLU A 179 -0.67 27.76 3.53
C GLU A 179 0.65 27.73 2.77
N GLN A 180 1.56 26.86 3.16
CA GLN A 180 2.77 26.58 2.42
C GLN A 180 2.60 25.25 1.68
N ARG A 181 2.68 25.28 0.35
CA ARG A 181 2.64 24.09 -0.47
C ARG A 181 4.06 23.56 -0.66
N VAL A 182 4.32 22.38 -0.09
CA VAL A 182 5.60 21.67 -0.26
C VAL A 182 5.34 20.38 -1.02
N ARG A 183 6.08 20.15 -2.10
CA ARG A 183 6.01 18.90 -2.87
C ARG A 183 6.62 17.77 -2.04
N MET A 184 5.95 16.63 -1.96
CA MET A 184 6.52 15.45 -1.31
C MET A 184 7.73 14.95 -2.09
N THR A 185 8.78 14.54 -1.35
CA THR A 185 9.93 13.85 -1.95
C THR A 185 9.49 12.52 -2.55
N ARG A 186 10.25 11.98 -3.50
CA ARG A 186 9.99 10.67 -4.11
C ARG A 186 9.90 9.57 -3.05
N LEU A 187 10.88 9.54 -2.14
CA LEU A 187 10.87 8.58 -1.02
C LEU A 187 9.57 8.64 -0.21
N ARG A 188 9.11 9.86 0.15
CA ARG A 188 7.87 10.01 0.92
C ARG A 188 6.64 9.55 0.16
N ARG A 189 6.58 9.74 -1.16
CA ARG A 189 5.49 9.21 -2.00
C ARG A 189 5.49 7.70 -2.00
N THR A 190 6.64 7.07 -2.26
CA THR A 190 6.77 5.61 -2.25
C THR A 190 6.39 5.00 -0.89
N ILE A 191 6.81 5.64 0.22
CA ILE A 191 6.41 5.21 1.57
C ILE A 191 4.88 5.31 1.74
N ALA A 192 4.27 6.43 1.31
CA ALA A 192 2.82 6.63 1.44
C ALA A 192 2.02 5.61 0.62
N GLU A 193 2.47 5.30 -0.59
CA GLU A 193 1.87 4.29 -1.47
C GLU A 193 1.95 2.90 -0.83
N ARG A 194 3.13 2.47 -0.38
CA ARG A 194 3.32 1.17 0.29
C ARG A 194 2.49 1.04 1.57
N LEU A 195 2.45 2.08 2.41
CA LEU A 195 1.64 2.05 3.63
C LEU A 195 0.14 1.95 3.32
N LYS A 196 -0.31 2.66 2.28
CA LYS A 196 -1.71 2.60 1.86
C LYS A 196 -2.07 1.27 1.23
N GLU A 197 -1.16 0.70 0.44
CA GLU A 197 -1.30 -0.64 -0.13
C GLU A 197 -1.40 -1.71 0.96
N ALA A 198 -0.54 -1.66 1.98
CA ALA A 198 -0.58 -2.57 3.13
C ALA A 198 -1.95 -2.53 3.83
N GLN A 199 -2.50 -1.32 4.07
CA GLN A 199 -3.82 -1.17 4.69
C GLN A 199 -4.98 -1.62 3.80
N ASN A 200 -4.86 -1.49 2.48
CA ASN A 200 -5.91 -1.89 1.55
C ASN A 200 -5.92 -3.40 1.30
N THR A 201 -4.74 -4.05 1.40
CA THR A 201 -4.58 -5.48 1.08
C THR A 201 -4.86 -6.37 2.29
N ALA A 202 -4.37 -6.01 3.47
CA ALA A 202 -4.51 -6.81 4.68
C ALA A 202 -5.83 -6.51 5.41
N ALA A 203 -6.47 -7.55 5.96
CA ALA A 203 -7.54 -7.40 6.94
C ALA A 203 -6.92 -7.12 8.31
N MET A 204 -6.37 -5.90 8.49
CA MET A 204 -5.60 -5.54 9.67
C MET A 204 -6.44 -5.49 10.93
N LEU A 205 -6.02 -6.24 11.94
CA LEU A 205 -6.53 -6.15 13.31
C LEU A 205 -5.36 -5.96 14.27
N THR A 206 -5.61 -5.32 15.43
CA THR A 206 -4.60 -5.15 16.48
C THR A 206 -5.14 -5.65 17.80
N THR A 207 -4.38 -6.52 18.45
CA THR A 207 -4.63 -7.02 19.79
C THR A 207 -3.56 -6.46 20.73
N PHE A 208 -3.96 -6.11 21.94
CA PHE A 208 -3.09 -5.52 22.96
C PHE A 208 -2.94 -6.42 24.16
N ASN A 209 -1.77 -6.36 24.80
CA ASN A 209 -1.51 -6.90 26.10
C ASN A 209 -0.61 -5.96 26.90
N GLU A 210 -0.52 -6.13 28.19
CA GLU A 210 0.41 -5.42 29.06
C GLU A 210 1.41 -6.41 29.70
N VAL A 211 2.64 -5.94 29.86
CA VAL A 211 3.73 -6.76 30.41
C VAL A 211 4.42 -6.03 31.57
N ASP A 212 4.69 -6.78 32.65
CA ASP A 212 5.52 -6.31 33.76
C ASP A 212 7.01 -6.47 33.40
N MET A 213 7.70 -5.34 33.30
CA MET A 213 9.11 -5.28 32.93
C MET A 213 10.06 -5.51 34.08
N SER A 214 9.55 -5.77 35.31
CA SER A 214 10.37 -5.86 36.53
C SER A 214 11.50 -6.86 36.42
N ALA A 215 11.20 -8.10 35.98
CA ALA A 215 12.19 -9.18 35.87
C ALA A 215 13.22 -8.89 34.75
N ALA A 216 12.75 -8.47 33.58
CA ALA A 216 13.64 -8.10 32.47
C ALA A 216 14.57 -6.92 32.84
N MET A 217 14.07 -5.93 33.58
CA MET A 217 14.86 -4.80 34.07
C MET A 217 15.88 -5.26 35.11
N ALA A 218 15.47 -6.07 36.09
CA ALA A 218 16.36 -6.59 37.12
C ALA A 218 17.47 -7.46 36.53
N MET A 219 17.14 -8.36 35.57
CA MET A 219 18.13 -9.16 34.84
C MET A 219 19.11 -8.28 34.09
N ARG A 220 18.61 -7.29 33.33
CA ARG A 220 19.45 -6.36 32.60
C ARG A 220 20.41 -5.59 33.54
N ASP A 221 19.91 -5.05 34.63
CA ASP A 221 20.72 -4.26 35.58
C ASP A 221 21.77 -5.14 36.28
N LYS A 222 21.44 -6.38 36.60
CA LYS A 222 22.35 -7.35 37.19
C LYS A 222 23.54 -7.69 36.29
N TYR A 223 23.30 -7.84 34.98
CA TYR A 223 24.31 -8.34 34.05
C TYR A 223 24.91 -7.26 33.15
N ARG A 224 24.39 -6.03 33.12
CA ARG A 224 24.75 -4.95 32.22
C ARG A 224 26.28 -4.75 32.10
N ASP A 225 26.98 -4.56 33.22
CA ASP A 225 28.38 -4.22 33.23
C ASP A 225 29.29 -5.40 32.84
N SER A 226 28.95 -6.62 33.31
CA SER A 226 29.66 -7.84 32.92
C SER A 226 29.48 -8.18 31.45
N PHE A 227 28.27 -7.98 30.95
CA PHE A 227 27.92 -8.21 29.56
C PHE A 227 28.66 -7.24 28.63
N GLU A 228 28.67 -5.93 28.96
CA GLU A 228 29.40 -4.90 28.19
C GLU A 228 30.92 -5.17 28.19
N LYS A 229 31.50 -5.55 29.34
CA LYS A 229 32.90 -5.93 29.42
C LYS A 229 33.27 -7.15 28.58
N LYS A 230 32.39 -8.17 28.56
CA LYS A 230 32.67 -9.41 27.83
C LYS A 230 32.41 -9.30 26.34
N HIS A 231 31.34 -8.59 25.93
CA HIS A 231 30.86 -8.61 24.56
C HIS A 231 31.10 -7.31 23.80
N GLY A 232 31.48 -6.21 24.48
CA GLY A 232 31.71 -4.90 23.87
C GLY A 232 30.44 -4.20 23.38
N VAL A 233 29.27 -4.64 23.87
CA VAL A 233 27.98 -4.07 23.54
C VAL A 233 27.11 -4.04 24.78
N ARG A 234 26.24 -3.03 24.91
CA ARG A 234 25.32 -2.93 26.04
C ARG A 234 24.14 -3.90 25.89
N LEU A 235 23.77 -4.54 26.99
CA LEU A 235 22.56 -5.35 27.03
C LEU A 235 21.33 -4.41 26.97
N GLY A 236 20.61 -4.45 25.87
CA GLY A 236 19.35 -3.73 25.66
C GLY A 236 18.13 -4.61 25.90
N TYR A 237 16.94 -4.05 25.71
CA TYR A 237 15.70 -4.82 25.75
C TYR A 237 15.38 -5.48 24.40
N MET A 238 16.02 -5.02 23.31
CA MET A 238 15.66 -5.51 21.98
C MET A 238 15.98 -6.98 21.80
N SER A 239 17.13 -7.45 22.28
CA SER A 239 17.50 -8.86 22.22
C SER A 239 16.55 -9.75 23.01
N ILE A 240 16.03 -9.27 24.15
CA ILE A 240 15.03 -9.98 24.95
C ILE A 240 13.74 -10.13 24.16
N PHE A 241 13.23 -9.02 23.58
CA PHE A 241 11.99 -9.06 22.78
C PHE A 241 12.15 -9.86 21.49
N VAL A 242 13.32 -9.78 20.81
CA VAL A 242 13.58 -10.62 19.62
C VAL A 242 13.49 -12.11 19.98
N LYS A 243 14.16 -12.53 21.06
CA LYS A 243 14.10 -13.95 21.51
C LYS A 243 12.71 -14.36 21.99
N ALA A 244 12.01 -13.49 22.71
CA ALA A 244 10.62 -13.73 23.14
C ALA A 244 9.68 -13.87 21.92
N CYS A 245 9.81 -13.01 20.91
CA CYS A 245 9.04 -13.12 19.67
C CYS A 245 9.36 -14.42 18.93
N ILE A 246 10.62 -14.82 18.83
CA ILE A 246 11.02 -16.07 18.16
C ILE A 246 10.41 -17.27 18.87
N ALA A 247 10.44 -17.32 20.21
CA ALA A 247 9.78 -18.37 20.98
C ALA A 247 8.27 -18.42 20.67
N ALA A 248 7.62 -17.27 20.69
CA ALA A 248 6.19 -17.16 20.37
C ALA A 248 5.86 -17.50 18.90
N LEU A 249 6.73 -17.17 17.94
CA LEU A 249 6.56 -17.52 16.52
C LEU A 249 6.71 -19.02 16.27
N LYS A 250 7.55 -19.71 17.06
CA LYS A 250 7.67 -21.18 17.02
C LYS A 250 6.40 -21.85 17.54
N ASP A 251 5.81 -21.30 18.59
CA ASP A 251 4.58 -21.82 19.19
C ASP A 251 3.32 -21.51 18.37
N VAL A 252 3.33 -20.37 17.65
CA VAL A 252 2.21 -19.89 16.81
C VAL A 252 2.70 -19.58 15.39
N PRO A 253 2.96 -20.59 14.56
CA PRO A 253 3.56 -20.42 13.22
C PRO A 253 2.73 -19.55 12.26
N ALA A 254 1.41 -19.44 12.47
CA ALA A 254 0.54 -18.61 11.64
C ALA A 254 0.98 -17.12 11.62
N VAL A 255 1.55 -16.62 12.73
CA VAL A 255 2.07 -15.24 12.81
C VAL A 255 3.34 -15.05 11.98
N ASN A 256 4.05 -16.15 11.62
CA ASN A 256 5.24 -16.16 10.77
C ASN A 256 4.94 -16.70 9.36
N ALA A 257 3.73 -16.47 8.86
CA ALA A 257 3.31 -16.91 7.53
C ALA A 257 3.09 -15.72 6.58
N GLU A 258 2.94 -16.00 5.30
CA GLU A 258 2.54 -15.01 4.29
C GLU A 258 1.53 -15.62 3.30
N ILE A 259 0.74 -14.76 2.65
CA ILE A 259 -0.20 -15.16 1.61
C ILE A 259 0.51 -15.06 0.25
N SER A 260 0.44 -16.14 -0.54
CA SER A 260 0.91 -16.17 -1.92
C SER A 260 -0.18 -16.74 -2.82
N GLY A 261 -0.93 -15.89 -3.51
CA GLY A 261 -2.14 -16.30 -4.23
C GLY A 261 -3.18 -16.87 -3.29
N ASP A 262 -3.54 -18.14 -3.49
CA ASP A 262 -4.50 -18.88 -2.65
C ASP A 262 -3.81 -19.73 -1.56
N ASP A 263 -2.48 -19.67 -1.46
CA ASP A 263 -1.70 -20.46 -0.52
C ASP A 263 -1.20 -19.66 0.69
N LEU A 264 -1.06 -20.33 1.84
CA LEU A 264 -0.33 -19.84 3.01
C LEU A 264 1.07 -20.47 3.03
N ILE A 265 2.09 -19.62 3.07
CA ILE A 265 3.49 -20.05 3.17
C ILE A 265 3.95 -19.85 4.61
N TYR A 266 4.12 -20.94 5.35
CA TYR A 266 4.70 -20.93 6.69
C TYR A 266 6.22 -20.89 6.61
N LYS A 267 6.84 -19.92 7.29
CA LYS A 267 8.29 -19.74 7.28
C LYS A 267 8.91 -20.39 8.50
N ASN A 268 9.84 -21.32 8.27
CA ASN A 268 10.57 -22.02 9.33
C ASN A 268 11.95 -21.41 9.59
N HIS A 269 12.08 -20.10 9.33
CA HIS A 269 13.24 -19.27 9.62
C HIS A 269 12.76 -17.95 10.23
N TYR A 270 13.63 -17.27 10.98
CA TYR A 270 13.22 -16.13 11.79
C TYR A 270 14.12 -14.92 11.49
N ASP A 271 13.76 -14.21 10.43
CA ASP A 271 14.42 -12.99 9.98
C ASP A 271 13.64 -11.79 10.51
N ILE A 272 14.14 -11.18 11.58
CA ILE A 272 13.39 -10.17 12.33
C ILE A 272 13.71 -8.77 11.82
N GLY A 273 12.70 -8.11 11.26
CA GLY A 273 12.74 -6.68 10.94
C GLY A 273 12.70 -5.83 12.21
N VAL A 274 13.58 -4.86 12.33
CA VAL A 274 13.60 -3.93 13.47
C VAL A 274 13.42 -2.52 12.94
N ALA A 275 12.31 -1.86 13.30
CA ALA A 275 12.01 -0.52 12.84
C ALA A 275 12.97 0.52 13.45
N VAL A 276 13.65 1.29 12.60
CA VAL A 276 14.60 2.33 12.96
C VAL A 276 14.17 3.67 12.39
N GLY A 277 14.02 4.68 13.25
CA GLY A 277 13.77 6.05 12.82
C GLY A 277 15.04 6.72 12.31
N THR A 278 14.95 7.36 11.14
CA THR A 278 15.96 8.19 10.52
C THR A 278 15.41 9.59 10.23
N GLU A 279 16.25 10.55 9.89
CA GLU A 279 15.83 11.90 9.48
C GLU A 279 14.95 11.86 8.22
N GLN A 280 15.16 10.89 7.34
CA GLN A 280 14.42 10.72 6.10
C GLN A 280 13.09 9.96 6.25
N GLY A 281 12.89 9.28 7.41
CA GLY A 281 11.72 8.47 7.71
C GLY A 281 12.03 7.20 8.46
N LEU A 282 11.07 6.28 8.50
CA LEU A 282 11.22 4.97 9.15
C LEU A 282 11.74 3.96 8.13
N VAL A 283 12.77 3.20 8.52
CA VAL A 283 13.29 2.05 7.76
C VAL A 283 13.27 0.81 8.63
N VAL A 284 13.18 -0.38 8.02
CA VAL A 284 13.06 -1.66 8.74
C VAL A 284 14.16 -2.62 8.27
N PRO A 285 15.41 -2.43 8.75
CA PRO A 285 16.47 -3.41 8.48
C PRO A 285 16.18 -4.76 9.14
N VAL A 286 16.70 -5.83 8.54
CA VAL A 286 16.42 -7.22 8.90
C VAL A 286 17.63 -7.86 9.59
N VAL A 287 17.39 -8.44 10.75
CA VAL A 287 18.33 -9.33 11.45
C VAL A 287 18.07 -10.74 10.98
N ARG A 288 18.97 -11.28 10.16
CA ARG A 288 18.84 -12.62 9.57
C ARG A 288 19.15 -13.70 10.61
N ASP A 289 18.47 -14.85 10.51
CA ASP A 289 18.71 -16.03 11.35
C ASP A 289 18.80 -15.69 12.86
N ALA A 290 17.89 -14.82 13.32
CA ALA A 290 17.92 -14.28 14.67
C ALA A 290 17.72 -15.35 15.77
N ASP A 291 17.14 -16.49 15.42
CA ASP A 291 16.99 -17.66 16.31
C ASP A 291 18.33 -18.31 16.65
N ALA A 292 19.25 -18.40 15.69
CA ALA A 292 20.60 -18.94 15.90
C ALA A 292 21.55 -17.97 16.65
N MET A 293 21.21 -16.67 16.70
CA MET A 293 22.06 -15.65 17.34
C MET A 293 21.93 -15.64 18.87
N SER A 294 23.02 -15.36 19.56
CA SER A 294 23.02 -15.02 20.99
C SER A 294 22.47 -13.61 21.24
N PHE A 295 22.12 -13.29 22.49
CA PHE A 295 21.71 -11.92 22.87
C PHE A 295 22.74 -10.87 22.49
N ALA A 296 24.02 -11.18 22.61
CA ALA A 296 25.10 -10.25 22.27
C ALA A 296 25.21 -9.99 20.76
N GLU A 297 25.04 -11.02 19.95
CA GLU A 297 25.07 -10.91 18.50
C GLU A 297 23.85 -10.12 17.99
N ILE A 298 22.66 -10.35 18.54
CA ILE A 298 21.45 -9.59 18.23
C ILE A 298 21.65 -8.10 18.54
N GLU A 299 22.13 -7.75 19.76
CA GLU A 299 22.36 -6.35 20.13
C GLU A 299 23.43 -5.68 19.23
N LYS A 300 24.51 -6.38 18.91
CA LYS A 300 25.55 -5.89 17.98
C LYS A 300 24.96 -5.64 16.59
N LYS A 301 24.21 -6.61 16.06
CA LYS A 301 23.62 -6.53 14.72
C LYS A 301 22.61 -5.39 14.65
N ILE A 302 21.70 -5.29 15.62
CA ILE A 302 20.72 -4.18 15.69
C ILE A 302 21.43 -2.83 15.81
N GLY A 303 22.46 -2.73 16.68
CA GLY A 303 23.24 -1.50 16.85
C GLY A 303 23.97 -1.07 15.58
N ASP A 304 24.55 -2.02 14.83
CA ASP A 304 25.20 -1.77 13.54
C ASP A 304 24.18 -1.33 12.47
N LEU A 305 23.11 -2.10 12.29
CA LEU A 305 22.05 -1.77 11.34
C LEU A 305 21.42 -0.40 11.63
N ALA A 306 21.16 -0.08 12.91
CA ALA A 306 20.61 1.21 13.31
C ALA A 306 21.54 2.40 13.03
N ARG A 307 22.86 2.22 13.21
CA ARG A 307 23.86 3.24 12.87
C ARG A 307 23.90 3.47 11.36
N ARG A 308 24.04 2.40 10.56
CA ARG A 308 24.08 2.48 9.09
C ARG A 308 22.75 2.96 8.49
N ALA A 309 21.62 2.68 9.14
CA ALA A 309 20.31 3.23 8.77
C ALA A 309 20.30 4.77 8.85
N ARG A 310 20.79 5.32 9.97
CA ARG A 310 20.88 6.78 10.15
C ARG A 310 21.89 7.43 9.20
N ASP A 311 22.98 6.71 8.87
CA ASP A 311 23.99 7.17 7.92
C ASP A 311 23.56 6.99 6.45
N GLY A 312 22.40 6.41 6.16
CA GLY A 312 21.93 6.12 4.80
C GLY A 312 22.77 5.06 4.05
N LYS A 313 23.41 4.14 4.79
CA LYS A 313 24.35 3.14 4.24
C LYS A 313 23.81 1.71 4.26
N LEU A 314 22.52 1.51 4.41
CA LEU A 314 21.90 0.20 4.30
C LEU A 314 21.82 -0.24 2.84
N THR A 315 22.06 -1.52 2.60
CA THR A 315 21.84 -2.15 1.30
C THR A 315 20.38 -2.56 1.12
N LEU A 316 19.94 -2.76 -0.12
CA LEU A 316 18.58 -3.20 -0.41
C LEU A 316 18.28 -4.58 0.20
N ASP A 317 19.27 -5.49 0.15
CA ASP A 317 19.14 -6.84 0.72
C ASP A 317 18.92 -6.83 2.25
N GLU A 318 19.42 -5.80 2.93
CA GLU A 318 19.22 -5.65 4.38
C GLU A 318 17.83 -5.09 4.75
N LEU A 319 17.07 -4.61 3.77
CA LEU A 319 15.72 -4.06 3.93
C LEU A 319 14.62 -5.01 3.46
N GLN A 320 14.97 -6.18 2.91
CA GLN A 320 14.02 -7.12 2.32
C GLN A 320 14.08 -8.48 3.02
N GLY A 321 13.06 -9.30 2.82
CA GLY A 321 13.01 -10.71 3.23
C GLY A 321 12.83 -10.96 4.72
N GLY A 322 12.48 -9.94 5.53
CA GLY A 322 12.08 -10.16 6.93
C GLY A 322 10.79 -10.96 7.02
N THR A 323 10.68 -11.78 8.08
CA THR A 323 9.51 -12.65 8.29
C THR A 323 8.53 -12.07 9.30
N PHE A 324 9.01 -11.29 10.26
CA PHE A 324 8.25 -10.60 11.30
C PHE A 324 8.91 -9.27 11.64
N THR A 325 8.15 -8.27 12.07
CA THR A 325 8.71 -6.94 12.41
C THR A 325 8.47 -6.59 13.88
N ILE A 326 9.47 -5.98 14.50
CA ILE A 326 9.36 -5.36 15.83
C ILE A 326 9.58 -3.86 15.70
N THR A 327 8.66 -3.06 16.24
CA THR A 327 8.77 -1.59 16.27
C THR A 327 8.70 -1.07 17.69
N ASN A 328 9.55 -0.09 18.03
CA ASN A 328 9.61 0.52 19.36
C ASN A 328 9.21 1.99 19.32
N GLY A 329 7.91 2.26 19.57
CA GLY A 329 7.39 3.62 19.74
C GLY A 329 7.67 4.23 21.12
N GLY A 330 8.10 3.41 22.07
CA GLY A 330 8.35 3.83 23.46
C GLY A 330 9.48 4.85 23.61
N ILE A 331 10.48 4.80 22.71
CA ILE A 331 11.57 5.78 22.65
C ILE A 331 11.08 7.20 22.35
N TYR A 332 9.94 7.35 21.67
CA TYR A 332 9.29 8.62 21.38
C TYR A 332 8.21 8.97 22.40
N GLY A 333 7.99 8.12 23.41
CA GLY A 333 7.01 8.32 24.47
C GLY A 333 5.60 7.79 24.17
N SER A 334 5.42 7.00 23.10
CA SER A 334 4.12 6.41 22.76
C SER A 334 3.59 5.55 23.90
N LEU A 335 2.34 5.80 24.32
CA LEU A 335 1.63 4.97 25.28
C LEU A 335 1.15 3.68 24.64
N MET A 336 0.51 3.79 23.48
CA MET A 336 -0.09 2.70 22.73
C MET A 336 -0.31 3.15 21.28
N SER A 337 -0.09 2.26 20.32
CA SER A 337 -0.34 2.50 18.90
C SER A 337 -0.68 1.19 18.19
N THR A 338 -1.28 1.30 17.01
CA THR A 338 -1.61 0.19 16.11
C THR A 338 -0.62 0.22 14.95
N PRO A 339 0.49 -0.53 14.99
CA PRO A 339 1.48 -0.51 13.92
C PRO A 339 0.89 -1.05 12.61
N ILE A 340 1.34 -0.48 11.48
CA ILE A 340 0.96 -0.94 10.15
C ILE A 340 1.88 -2.10 9.77
N LEU A 341 1.32 -3.15 9.16
CA LEU A 341 2.08 -4.31 8.68
C LEU A 341 3.11 -3.90 7.62
N ASN A 342 4.19 -4.68 7.56
CA ASN A 342 5.21 -4.57 6.52
C ASN A 342 5.05 -5.75 5.54
N PRO A 343 4.28 -5.61 4.45
CA PRO A 343 4.03 -6.71 3.53
C PRO A 343 5.33 -7.33 3.00
N PRO A 344 5.37 -8.64 2.75
CA PRO A 344 4.29 -9.63 2.81
C PRO A 344 4.06 -10.27 4.20
N GLN A 345 4.66 -9.73 5.27
CA GLN A 345 4.55 -10.24 6.65
C GLN A 345 3.11 -10.18 7.16
N SER A 346 2.70 -11.20 7.91
CA SER A 346 1.38 -11.27 8.55
C SER A 346 1.33 -10.73 9.97
N GLY A 347 2.48 -10.35 10.57
CA GLY A 347 2.54 -9.85 11.94
C GLY A 347 3.59 -8.78 12.19
N ILE A 348 3.29 -7.85 13.12
CA ILE A 348 4.19 -6.82 13.63
C ILE A 348 3.94 -6.58 15.11
N LEU A 349 4.99 -6.63 15.94
CA LEU A 349 4.92 -6.28 17.35
C LEU A 349 5.29 -4.81 17.58
N GLY A 350 4.41 -4.07 18.23
CA GLY A 350 4.64 -2.71 18.73
C GLY A 350 5.00 -2.73 20.22
N MET A 351 6.17 -2.19 20.54
CA MET A 351 6.59 -1.92 21.92
C MET A 351 6.35 -0.45 22.26
N HIS A 352 6.02 -0.18 23.52
CA HIS A 352 5.65 1.15 23.97
C HIS A 352 6.45 1.60 25.20
N LYS A 353 6.13 2.78 25.72
CA LYS A 353 6.83 3.38 26.85
C LYS A 353 6.66 2.54 28.12
N ILE A 354 7.77 2.27 28.82
CA ILE A 354 7.75 1.71 30.17
C ILE A 354 7.33 2.82 31.15
N MET A 355 6.29 2.56 31.93
CA MET A 355 5.79 3.51 32.94
C MET A 355 5.48 2.79 34.24
N LYS A 356 5.82 3.41 35.37
CA LYS A 356 5.38 2.91 36.67
C LYS A 356 3.86 3.09 36.82
N ARG A 357 3.16 2.00 37.10
CA ARG A 357 1.72 1.97 37.26
C ARG A 357 1.36 1.18 38.53
N PRO A 358 0.28 1.54 39.24
CA PRO A 358 -0.24 0.73 40.35
C PRO A 358 -0.86 -0.56 39.78
N MET A 359 -0.33 -1.68 40.20
CA MET A 359 -0.81 -3.01 39.81
C MET A 359 -1.20 -3.80 41.06
N VAL A 360 -2.26 -4.60 40.94
CA VAL A 360 -2.64 -5.52 42.03
C VAL A 360 -1.83 -6.81 41.87
N ILE A 361 -0.98 -7.09 42.84
CA ILE A 361 -0.16 -8.30 42.91
C ILE A 361 -0.59 -9.11 44.15
N GLY A 362 -1.29 -10.19 43.93
CA GLY A 362 -2.04 -10.85 45.02
C GLY A 362 -3.07 -9.90 45.60
N ASP A 363 -2.96 -9.58 46.92
CA ASP A 363 -3.86 -8.65 47.60
C ASP A 363 -3.23 -7.25 47.83
N LYS A 364 -2.09 -6.95 47.24
CA LYS A 364 -1.38 -5.68 47.45
C LYS A 364 -1.32 -4.83 46.16
N ILE A 365 -1.38 -3.53 46.33
CA ILE A 365 -1.13 -2.57 45.23
C ILE A 365 0.36 -2.24 45.25
N GLU A 366 1.04 -2.55 44.16
CA GLU A 366 2.45 -2.28 43.96
C GLU A 366 2.69 -1.41 42.75
N ALA A 367 3.71 -0.52 42.81
CA ALA A 367 4.15 0.24 41.68
C ALA A 367 5.06 -0.60 40.79
N ARG A 368 4.56 -1.06 39.62
CA ARG A 368 5.26 -1.92 38.66
C ARG A 368 5.62 -1.17 37.37
N PRO A 369 6.79 -1.39 36.80
CA PRO A 369 7.15 -0.86 35.49
C PRO A 369 6.42 -1.64 34.38
N MET A 370 5.33 -1.08 33.90
CA MET A 370 4.45 -1.71 32.90
C MET A 370 4.76 -1.18 31.49
N MET A 371 4.64 -2.05 30.49
CA MET A 371 4.69 -1.71 29.07
C MET A 371 3.47 -2.29 28.36
N TYR A 372 2.86 -1.52 27.45
CA TYR A 372 1.88 -2.06 26.51
C TYR A 372 2.58 -2.69 25.31
N LEU A 373 2.07 -3.83 24.89
CA LEU A 373 2.42 -4.52 23.67
C LEU A 373 1.22 -4.49 22.72
N ALA A 374 1.48 -4.29 21.44
CA ALA A 374 0.48 -4.34 20.39
C ALA A 374 0.93 -5.33 19.31
N LEU A 375 0.12 -6.31 18.98
CA LEU A 375 0.31 -7.15 17.81
C LEU A 375 -0.71 -6.72 16.76
N SER A 376 -0.23 -6.11 15.66
CA SER A 376 -1.06 -5.97 14.46
C SER A 376 -0.80 -7.15 13.55
N TYR A 377 -1.85 -7.70 12.96
CA TYR A 377 -1.78 -8.90 12.14
C TYR A 377 -2.82 -8.88 11.02
N ASP A 378 -2.57 -9.67 9.99
CA ASP A 378 -3.53 -9.90 8.92
C ASP A 378 -4.51 -10.98 9.33
N HIS A 379 -5.77 -10.60 9.59
CA HIS A 379 -6.81 -11.51 10.06
C HIS A 379 -7.26 -12.54 9.01
N ARG A 380 -6.75 -12.43 7.78
CA ARG A 380 -6.92 -13.48 6.76
C ARG A 380 -6.03 -14.70 7.02
N VAL A 381 -4.93 -14.52 7.79
CA VAL A 381 -3.93 -15.55 8.12
C VAL A 381 -3.99 -15.93 9.57
N VAL A 382 -4.06 -14.94 10.47
CA VAL A 382 -3.98 -15.13 11.93
C VAL A 382 -5.35 -14.87 12.53
N ASP A 383 -5.87 -15.81 13.31
CA ASP A 383 -7.11 -15.63 14.05
C ASP A 383 -6.90 -14.91 15.39
N GLY A 384 -8.02 -14.51 16.05
CA GLY A 384 -7.95 -13.80 17.33
C GLY A 384 -7.36 -14.64 18.45
N ARG A 385 -7.57 -15.96 18.46
CA ARG A 385 -6.99 -16.89 19.44
C ARG A 385 -5.48 -16.98 19.27
N GLU A 386 -5.01 -17.16 18.04
CA GLU A 386 -3.59 -17.23 17.71
C GLU A 386 -2.87 -15.94 18.09
N ALA A 387 -3.45 -14.78 17.75
CA ALA A 387 -2.89 -13.47 18.07
C ALA A 387 -2.77 -13.24 19.59
N VAL A 388 -3.79 -13.60 20.35
CA VAL A 388 -3.77 -13.49 21.83
C VAL A 388 -2.75 -14.47 22.41
N THR A 389 -2.72 -15.72 21.94
CA THR A 389 -1.75 -16.74 22.40
C THR A 389 -0.32 -16.28 22.15
N PHE A 390 -0.03 -15.72 20.97
CA PHE A 390 1.27 -15.14 20.66
C PHE A 390 1.69 -14.03 21.65
N LEU A 391 0.80 -13.06 21.91
CA LEU A 391 1.09 -12.00 22.87
C LEU A 391 1.27 -12.49 24.30
N VAL A 392 0.47 -13.49 24.74
CA VAL A 392 0.62 -14.11 26.05
C VAL A 392 1.98 -14.78 26.14
N ARG A 393 2.40 -15.50 25.12
CA ARG A 393 3.70 -16.15 25.09
C ARG A 393 4.86 -15.14 25.13
N VAL A 394 4.79 -14.06 24.37
CA VAL A 394 5.78 -12.96 24.44
C VAL A 394 5.81 -12.37 25.84
N LYS A 395 4.65 -12.09 26.44
CA LYS A 395 4.53 -11.60 27.81
C LYS A 395 5.22 -12.53 28.82
N GLU A 396 4.90 -13.82 28.81
CA GLU A 396 5.50 -14.82 29.71
C GLU A 396 7.02 -14.83 29.60
N CYS A 397 7.57 -14.81 28.39
CA CYS A 397 9.01 -14.78 28.16
C CYS A 397 9.69 -13.49 28.65
N VAL A 398 8.98 -12.36 28.65
CA VAL A 398 9.53 -11.08 29.14
C VAL A 398 9.39 -10.94 30.65
N GLU A 399 8.29 -11.44 31.23
CA GLU A 399 8.04 -11.45 32.67
C GLU A 399 8.91 -12.50 33.42
N ASP A 400 9.31 -13.57 32.71
CA ASP A 400 10.24 -14.59 33.18
C ASP A 400 11.31 -14.88 32.13
N PRO A 401 12.36 -14.03 32.00
CA PRO A 401 13.38 -14.16 30.96
C PRO A 401 14.24 -15.43 31.07
N GLU A 402 14.20 -16.13 32.19
CA GLU A 402 14.92 -17.40 32.39
C GLU A 402 14.35 -18.48 31.47
N ARG A 403 13.06 -18.42 31.11
CA ARG A 403 12.42 -19.32 30.13
C ARG A 403 13.14 -19.33 28.79
N LEU A 404 13.66 -18.15 28.35
CA LEU A 404 14.41 -18.04 27.10
C LEU A 404 15.75 -18.78 27.11
N LEU A 405 16.30 -19.07 28.30
CA LEU A 405 17.54 -19.82 28.46
C LEU A 405 17.30 -21.34 28.43
N PHE A 406 16.13 -21.76 28.89
CA PHE A 406 15.75 -23.18 28.99
C PHE A 406 14.84 -23.65 27.86
N GLU A 407 14.46 -22.73 26.95
CA GLU A 407 13.57 -22.98 25.80
C GLU A 407 12.20 -23.60 26.21
N VAL A 408 11.58 -23.11 27.33
CA VAL A 408 10.32 -23.60 27.92
C VAL A 408 9.24 -22.52 28.02
#